data_52cce56675a58303e2f39affc3766f45
#
_entry.id   52cce56675a58303e2f39affc3766f45
#
_cell.length_a   1.000
_cell.length_b   1.000
_cell.length_c   1.000
_cell.angle_alpha   90.00
_cell.angle_beta   90.00
_cell.angle_gamma   90.00
#
_symmetry.space_group_name_H-M   'P 1'
#
loop_
_entity.id
_entity.type
_entity.pdbx_description
1 polymer ?
#
loop_
_entity_poly.entity_id
_entity_poly.type
_entity_poly.pdbx_seq_one_letter_code
_entity_poly.pdbx_strand_id
1 'polypeptide(L)'
;MSTDPVFSDIQKPNPSAIIELFTLTLDNALHGATTVYRFHAGTNLDTNGKIVWAGNEYLRFPVQATGFAYQRGQLPRPTLTVSNMGSPSISAILLTVNQTTAGNDLTGAKVVRIRTMARFLDAANFSGATNPFGTPDPTAEFPQEIYYIDRKKSENREVVSWELAAVFDLAGIRSPKRQCTRSLFPSIGTFGQ
;
A
#
# COMPACT_ATOMS: atom_id res chain seq x y z
N MET A 1 10.44 -10.33 -25.35
CA MET A 1 9.43 -10.26 -24.29
C MET A 1 10.16 -10.42 -22.98
N SER A 2 10.28 -9.37 -22.18
CA SER A 2 10.78 -9.50 -20.81
C SER A 2 9.69 -10.19 -20.01
N THR A 3 9.85 -11.47 -19.76
CA THR A 3 9.00 -12.19 -18.82
C THR A 3 9.34 -11.64 -17.44
N ASP A 4 8.39 -10.97 -16.80
CA ASP A 4 8.53 -10.53 -15.44
C ASP A 4 8.97 -11.72 -14.57
N PRO A 5 10.11 -11.64 -13.87
CA PRO A 5 10.68 -12.76 -13.12
C PRO A 5 9.74 -13.29 -12.06
N VAL A 6 8.86 -12.44 -11.51
CA VAL A 6 7.88 -12.81 -10.51
C VAL A 6 6.81 -13.74 -11.10
N PHE A 7 6.28 -13.42 -12.29
CA PHE A 7 5.29 -14.27 -12.95
C PHE A 7 5.91 -15.61 -13.39
N SER A 8 7.18 -15.59 -13.79
CA SER A 8 7.92 -16.83 -14.09
C SER A 8 8.08 -17.72 -12.85
N ASP A 9 8.28 -17.14 -11.66
CA ASP A 9 8.44 -17.92 -10.44
C ASP A 9 7.11 -18.52 -9.94
N ILE A 10 6.02 -17.78 -10.04
CA ILE A 10 4.68 -18.28 -9.66
C ILE A 10 4.25 -19.49 -10.50
N GLN A 11 4.67 -19.56 -11.75
CA GLN A 11 4.33 -20.66 -12.65
C GLN A 11 5.11 -21.95 -12.36
N LYS A 12 6.11 -21.92 -11.46
CA LYS A 12 6.87 -23.11 -11.08
C LYS A 12 6.04 -24.05 -10.20
N PRO A 13 6.33 -25.34 -10.23
CA PRO A 13 5.68 -26.32 -9.35
C PRO A 13 5.87 -26.03 -7.85
N ASN A 14 6.95 -25.33 -7.49
CA ASN A 14 7.28 -24.92 -6.13
C ASN A 14 7.66 -23.44 -6.11
N PRO A 15 6.70 -22.52 -6.18
CA PRO A 15 6.97 -21.09 -6.12
C PRO A 15 7.50 -20.67 -4.76
N SER A 16 8.33 -19.64 -4.70
CA SER A 16 8.78 -19.08 -3.43
C SER A 16 7.65 -18.31 -2.73
N ALA A 17 7.79 -18.09 -1.42
CA ALA A 17 6.79 -17.38 -0.63
C ALA A 17 6.63 -15.94 -1.10
N ILE A 18 5.39 -15.46 -1.15
CA ILE A 18 5.06 -14.05 -1.40
C ILE A 18 5.30 -13.26 -0.12
N ILE A 19 6.05 -12.18 -0.25
CA ILE A 19 6.36 -11.24 0.81
C ILE A 19 5.60 -9.94 0.55
N GLU A 20 4.86 -9.48 1.56
CA GLU A 20 4.14 -8.21 1.51
C GLU A 20 4.86 -7.15 2.33
N LEU A 21 5.12 -6.03 1.70
CA LEU A 21 5.79 -4.88 2.28
C LEU A 21 4.89 -3.65 2.16
N PHE A 22 4.89 -2.81 3.17
CA PHE A 22 4.10 -1.60 3.21
C PHE A 22 4.99 -0.38 3.42
N THR A 23 4.71 0.67 2.67
CA THR A 23 5.35 1.97 2.85
C THR A 23 4.28 3.01 3.11
N LEU A 24 4.34 3.69 4.25
CA LEU A 24 3.49 4.82 4.61
C LEU A 24 4.32 6.10 4.50
N THR A 25 3.95 6.99 3.60
CA THR A 25 4.63 8.27 3.37
C THR A 25 3.75 9.41 3.84
N LEU A 26 4.27 10.25 4.71
CA LEU A 26 3.61 11.47 5.17
C LEU A 26 3.85 12.61 4.19
N ASP A 27 2.87 13.49 4.05
CA ASP A 27 2.95 14.73 3.28
C ASP A 27 3.24 15.91 4.22
N ASN A 28 4.25 16.72 3.93
CA ASN A 28 4.64 17.84 4.76
C ASN A 28 3.53 18.88 4.94
N ALA A 29 2.74 19.11 3.89
CA ALA A 29 1.66 20.12 3.94
C ALA A 29 0.49 19.69 4.85
N LEU A 30 0.22 18.38 4.91
CA LEU A 30 -0.89 17.83 5.68
C LEU A 30 -0.47 17.34 7.08
N HIS A 31 0.75 16.84 7.21
CA HIS A 31 1.19 16.12 8.41
C HIS A 31 2.36 16.80 9.14
N GLY A 32 2.93 17.88 8.58
CA GLY A 32 4.08 18.57 9.14
C GLY A 32 5.41 17.79 9.08
N ALA A 33 5.42 16.67 8.36
CA ALA A 33 6.58 15.81 8.22
C ALA A 33 6.57 15.08 6.87
N THR A 34 7.77 14.72 6.39
CA THR A 34 7.97 13.89 5.18
C THR A 34 8.46 12.50 5.53
N THR A 35 8.17 12.03 6.73
CA THR A 35 8.67 10.74 7.22
C THR A 35 8.08 9.60 6.42
N VAL A 36 8.92 8.61 6.12
CA VAL A 36 8.55 7.39 5.43
C VAL A 36 8.69 6.21 6.40
N TYR A 37 7.57 5.60 6.75
CA TYR A 37 7.53 4.40 7.57
C TYR A 37 7.46 3.17 6.66
N ARG A 38 8.35 2.20 6.89
CA ARG A 38 8.41 0.95 6.14
C ARG A 38 8.21 -0.22 7.09
N PHE A 39 7.25 -1.08 6.78
CA PHE A 39 6.89 -2.18 7.67
C PHE A 39 6.35 -3.38 6.90
N HIS A 40 6.36 -4.55 7.57
CA HIS A 40 5.82 -5.79 7.03
C HIS A 40 5.07 -6.59 8.11
N ALA A 41 4.17 -7.48 7.69
CA ALA A 41 3.25 -8.21 8.57
C ALA A 41 3.87 -9.39 9.34
N GLY A 42 5.12 -9.75 9.09
CA GLY A 42 5.79 -10.69 9.96
C GLY A 42 6.29 -12.02 9.43
N THR A 43 6.85 -12.07 8.24
CA THR A 43 7.69 -13.22 7.87
C THR A 43 9.07 -13.03 8.51
N ASN A 44 9.48 -13.95 9.36
CA ASN A 44 10.84 -13.93 9.94
C ASN A 44 11.80 -14.59 8.95
N LEU A 45 12.50 -13.80 8.17
CA LEU A 45 13.66 -14.26 7.40
C LEU A 45 14.97 -13.96 8.14
N ASP A 46 14.96 -12.95 8.99
CA ASP A 46 16.11 -12.56 9.83
C ASP A 46 15.76 -12.65 11.32
N THR A 47 16.77 -12.92 12.15
CA THR A 47 16.69 -12.94 13.62
C THR A 47 16.25 -11.59 14.20
N ASN A 48 16.48 -10.49 13.49
CA ASN A 48 16.12 -9.14 13.91
C ASN A 48 14.70 -8.71 13.51
N GLY A 49 13.96 -9.55 12.79
CA GLY A 49 12.62 -9.24 12.32
C GLY A 49 12.55 -8.12 11.28
N LYS A 50 13.66 -7.84 10.60
CA LYS A 50 13.74 -6.89 9.48
C LYS A 50 13.71 -7.62 8.16
N ILE A 51 13.15 -6.97 7.13
CA ILE A 51 13.30 -7.39 5.74
C ILE A 51 13.96 -6.25 4.99
N VAL A 52 15.02 -6.55 4.24
CA VAL A 52 15.67 -5.60 3.34
C VAL A 52 15.19 -5.86 1.92
N TRP A 53 14.63 -4.85 1.28
CA TRP A 53 14.17 -4.90 -0.11
C TRP A 53 14.59 -3.65 -0.86
N ALA A 54 15.27 -3.82 -1.99
CA ALA A 54 15.79 -2.73 -2.82
C ALA A 54 16.62 -1.72 -1.98
N GLY A 55 17.45 -2.21 -1.05
CA GLY A 55 18.27 -1.41 -0.14
C GLY A 55 17.49 -0.69 0.98
N ASN A 56 16.18 -0.88 1.09
CA ASN A 56 15.36 -0.30 2.16
C ASN A 56 15.04 -1.33 3.24
N GLU A 57 15.13 -0.92 4.50
CA GLU A 57 14.75 -1.74 5.64
C GLU A 57 13.26 -1.60 5.94
N TYR A 58 12.56 -2.72 6.03
CA TYR A 58 11.18 -2.83 6.46
C TYR A 58 11.14 -3.50 7.83
N LEU A 59 10.59 -2.81 8.81
CA LEU A 59 10.51 -3.29 10.18
C LEU A 59 9.31 -4.23 10.36
N ARG A 60 9.48 -5.24 11.19
CA ARG A 60 8.34 -6.08 11.57
C ARG A 60 7.37 -5.27 12.41
N PHE A 61 6.15 -5.15 11.92
CA PHE A 61 5.08 -4.48 12.65
C PHE A 61 3.78 -5.27 12.47
N PRO A 62 3.02 -5.52 13.53
CA PRO A 62 1.74 -6.21 13.40
C PRO A 62 0.76 -5.35 12.58
N VAL A 63 0.58 -5.72 11.32
CA VAL A 63 -0.30 -5.06 10.37
C VAL A 63 -1.18 -6.09 9.69
N GLN A 64 -2.43 -5.76 9.50
CA GLN A 64 -3.38 -6.52 8.72
C GLN A 64 -3.98 -5.62 7.66
N ALA A 65 -3.89 -6.02 6.41
CA ALA A 65 -4.43 -5.29 5.29
C ALA A 65 -5.40 -6.19 4.51
N THR A 66 -6.65 -5.77 4.37
CA THR A 66 -7.72 -6.55 3.76
C THR A 66 -8.54 -5.71 2.80
N GLY A 67 -9.27 -6.38 1.87
CA GLY A 67 -10.19 -5.69 0.98
C GLY A 67 -9.57 -5.18 -0.32
N PHE A 68 -8.45 -5.73 -0.76
CA PHE A 68 -7.80 -5.36 -2.03
C PHE A 68 -8.42 -6.02 -3.28
N ALA A 69 -9.37 -6.93 -3.10
CA ALA A 69 -10.00 -7.62 -4.21
C ALA A 69 -10.82 -6.66 -5.08
N TYR A 70 -10.57 -6.69 -6.38
CA TYR A 70 -11.38 -5.93 -7.35
C TYR A 70 -12.74 -6.60 -7.54
N GLN A 71 -13.79 -5.82 -7.37
CA GLN A 71 -15.15 -6.21 -7.71
C GLN A 71 -15.64 -5.43 -8.93
N ARG A 72 -16.45 -6.07 -9.79
CA ARG A 72 -16.97 -5.43 -11.00
C ARG A 72 -17.81 -4.19 -10.64
N GLY A 73 -17.39 -3.05 -11.16
CA GLY A 73 -18.12 -1.78 -10.97
C GLY A 73 -17.83 -1.05 -9.67
N GLN A 74 -16.90 -1.56 -8.83
CA GLN A 74 -16.54 -0.93 -7.57
C GLN A 74 -15.02 -0.85 -7.39
N LEU A 75 -14.50 0.33 -7.06
CA LEU A 75 -13.10 0.48 -6.67
C LEU A 75 -12.89 -0.17 -5.29
N PRO A 76 -11.79 -0.91 -5.09
CA PRO A 76 -11.50 -1.48 -3.79
C PRO A 76 -11.22 -0.35 -2.77
N ARG A 77 -11.80 -0.48 -1.58
CA ARG A 77 -11.53 0.35 -0.41
C ARG A 77 -10.93 -0.53 0.69
N PRO A 78 -9.63 -0.80 0.63
CA PRO A 78 -8.99 -1.66 1.61
C PRO A 78 -9.05 -1.07 3.01
N THR A 79 -8.98 -1.94 4.00
CA THR A 79 -8.81 -1.56 5.40
C THR A 79 -7.41 -1.95 5.84
N LEU A 80 -6.67 -0.98 6.37
CA LEU A 80 -5.36 -1.18 7.00
C LEU A 80 -5.53 -1.09 8.51
N THR A 81 -5.25 -2.17 9.21
CA THR A 81 -5.26 -2.23 10.67
C THR A 81 -3.85 -2.45 11.16
N VAL A 82 -3.40 -1.61 12.08
CA VAL A 82 -2.03 -1.59 12.60
C VAL A 82 -2.06 -1.64 14.11
N SER A 83 -1.14 -2.41 14.71
CA SER A 83 -1.01 -2.47 16.16
C SER A 83 -0.59 -1.12 16.73
N ASN A 84 -1.20 -0.73 17.84
CA ASN A 84 -0.91 0.50 18.58
C ASN A 84 0.04 0.27 19.77
N MET A 85 0.47 -0.97 19.99
CA MET A 85 1.32 -1.37 21.11
C MET A 85 2.82 -1.28 20.82
N GLY A 86 3.22 -0.66 19.69
CA GLY A 86 4.63 -0.48 19.31
C GLY A 86 5.31 0.71 20.00
N SER A 87 6.62 0.88 19.76
CA SER A 87 7.36 2.08 20.16
C SER A 87 8.07 2.67 18.92
N PRO A 88 7.68 3.88 18.47
CA PRO A 88 6.59 4.71 18.97
C PRO A 88 5.22 4.08 18.72
N SER A 89 4.24 4.38 19.59
CA SER A 89 2.85 3.96 19.33
C SER A 89 2.26 4.78 18.17
N ILE A 90 1.34 4.19 17.42
CA ILE A 90 0.66 4.89 16.33
C ILE A 90 -0.12 6.09 16.86
N SER A 91 -0.74 5.98 18.02
CA SER A 91 -1.42 7.12 18.66
C SER A 91 -0.50 8.29 18.97
N ALA A 92 0.78 8.05 19.28
CA ALA A 92 1.76 9.14 19.45
C ALA A 92 2.06 9.85 18.11
N ILE A 93 2.15 9.10 17.03
CA ILE A 93 2.31 9.66 15.68
C ILE A 93 1.06 10.48 15.30
N LEU A 94 -0.14 9.94 15.54
CA LEU A 94 -1.40 10.64 15.31
C LEU A 94 -1.49 11.94 16.11
N LEU A 95 -1.08 11.92 17.37
CA LEU A 95 -1.06 13.13 18.21
C LEU A 95 -0.15 14.20 17.61
N THR A 96 1.05 13.83 17.15
CA THR A 96 2.00 14.77 16.52
C THR A 96 1.44 15.36 15.22
N VAL A 97 0.82 14.55 14.39
CA VAL A 97 0.19 14.99 13.14
C VAL A 97 -1.01 15.91 13.43
N ASN A 98 -1.82 15.59 14.43
CA ASN A 98 -2.99 16.38 14.81
C ASN A 98 -2.61 17.73 15.46
N GLN A 99 -1.38 17.88 15.96
CA GLN A 99 -0.84 19.19 16.37
C GLN A 99 -0.60 20.12 15.18
N THR A 100 -0.26 19.57 14.01
CA THR A 100 -0.07 20.34 12.77
C THR A 100 -1.39 20.64 12.09
N THR A 101 -2.22 19.61 11.92
CA THR A 101 -3.54 19.72 11.29
C THR A 101 -4.57 19.02 12.17
N ALA A 102 -5.34 19.78 12.93
CA ALA A 102 -6.27 19.23 13.89
C ALA A 102 -7.30 18.28 13.24
N GLY A 103 -7.41 17.07 13.77
CA GLY A 103 -8.34 16.04 13.29
C GLY A 103 -7.96 15.39 11.95
N ASN A 104 -6.73 15.55 11.49
CA ASN A 104 -6.27 14.95 10.22
C ASN A 104 -6.17 13.42 10.30
N ASP A 105 -5.72 12.87 11.44
CA ASP A 105 -5.63 11.42 11.68
C ASP A 105 -4.90 10.62 10.57
N LEU A 106 -3.88 11.22 9.95
CA LEU A 106 -3.12 10.72 8.79
C LEU A 106 -3.91 10.71 7.46
N THR A 107 -5.05 11.35 7.38
CA THR A 107 -5.81 11.47 6.13
C THR A 107 -4.95 12.10 5.04
N GLY A 108 -4.93 11.50 3.86
CA GLY A 108 -4.10 11.91 2.73
C GLY A 108 -2.69 11.32 2.72
N ALA A 109 -2.26 10.60 3.75
CA ALA A 109 -0.98 9.89 3.71
C ALA A 109 -0.99 8.77 2.67
N LYS A 110 0.11 8.65 1.92
CA LYS A 110 0.25 7.67 0.84
C LYS A 110 0.66 6.31 1.42
N VAL A 111 -0.08 5.28 1.09
CA VAL A 111 0.21 3.88 1.42
C VAL A 111 0.54 3.13 0.13
N VAL A 112 1.72 2.54 0.06
CA VAL A 112 2.12 1.67 -1.05
C VAL A 112 2.25 0.25 -0.53
N ARG A 113 1.53 -0.67 -1.14
CA ARG A 113 1.69 -2.10 -0.94
C ARG A 113 2.58 -2.66 -2.03
N ILE A 114 3.70 -3.24 -1.63
CA ILE A 114 4.67 -3.90 -2.50
C ILE A 114 4.58 -5.39 -2.22
N ARG A 115 4.52 -6.19 -3.27
CA ARG A 115 4.56 -7.64 -3.17
C ARG A 115 5.71 -8.16 -4.01
N THR A 116 6.56 -8.96 -3.40
CA THR A 116 7.67 -9.62 -4.06
C THR A 116 7.74 -11.07 -3.61
N MET A 117 8.68 -11.81 -4.12
CA MET A 117 8.90 -13.21 -3.73
C MET A 117 10.18 -13.35 -2.93
N ALA A 118 10.19 -14.25 -1.96
CA ALA A 118 11.31 -14.45 -1.03
C ALA A 118 12.66 -14.68 -1.71
N ARG A 119 12.66 -15.32 -2.89
CA ARG A 119 13.88 -15.60 -3.64
C ARG A 119 14.58 -14.36 -4.20
N PHE A 120 13.86 -13.25 -4.41
CA PHE A 120 14.43 -12.04 -5.02
C PHE A 120 14.89 -11.02 -3.98
N LEU A 121 14.71 -11.31 -2.69
CA LEU A 121 15.10 -10.41 -1.62
C LEU A 121 16.62 -10.16 -1.60
N ASP A 122 16.99 -9.02 -1.04
CA ASP A 122 18.38 -8.62 -0.88
C ASP A 122 19.17 -9.67 -0.07
N ALA A 123 20.42 -9.85 -0.41
CA ALA A 123 21.32 -10.83 0.22
C ALA A 123 21.44 -10.66 1.75
N ALA A 124 21.26 -9.42 2.24
CA ALA A 124 21.26 -9.08 3.67
C ALA A 124 20.19 -9.80 4.49
N ASN A 125 19.14 -10.34 3.86
CA ASN A 125 18.07 -11.10 4.56
C ASN A 125 18.48 -12.53 4.91
N PHE A 126 19.60 -13.00 4.39
CA PHE A 126 20.01 -14.40 4.51
C PHE A 126 21.30 -14.55 5.31
N SER A 127 21.47 -15.71 5.94
CA SER A 127 22.67 -16.02 6.70
C SER A 127 23.93 -15.91 5.82
N GLY A 128 24.94 -15.23 6.35
CA GLY A 128 26.17 -14.97 5.60
C GLY A 128 26.04 -13.93 4.47
N ALA A 129 24.97 -13.14 4.46
CA ALA A 129 24.68 -12.14 3.42
C ALA A 129 24.76 -12.72 1.99
N THR A 130 24.31 -13.95 1.83
CA THR A 130 24.28 -14.63 0.54
C THR A 130 22.89 -15.20 0.29
N ASN A 131 22.25 -14.77 -0.79
CA ASN A 131 20.95 -15.28 -1.16
C ASN A 131 21.07 -16.70 -1.73
N PRO A 132 20.50 -17.73 -1.07
CA PRO A 132 20.62 -19.13 -1.50
C PRO A 132 19.84 -19.43 -2.79
N PHE A 133 18.95 -18.53 -3.21
CA PHE A 133 18.10 -18.71 -4.41
C PHE A 133 18.68 -18.08 -5.68
N GLY A 134 19.78 -17.36 -5.58
CA GLY A 134 20.45 -16.70 -6.69
C GLY A 134 20.71 -15.22 -6.48
N THR A 135 20.87 -14.48 -7.57
CA THR A 135 21.10 -13.03 -7.49
C THR A 135 19.85 -12.30 -7.06
N PRO A 136 19.92 -11.39 -6.06
CA PRO A 136 18.83 -10.51 -5.71
C PRO A 136 18.38 -9.65 -6.92
N ASP A 137 17.09 -9.42 -7.04
CA ASP A 137 16.54 -8.58 -8.11
C ASP A 137 15.56 -7.56 -7.52
N PRO A 138 15.98 -6.30 -7.32
CA PRO A 138 15.15 -5.26 -6.73
C PRO A 138 14.01 -4.80 -7.64
N THR A 139 13.95 -5.26 -8.87
CA THR A 139 12.88 -4.95 -9.83
C THR A 139 11.82 -6.04 -9.91
N ALA A 140 12.08 -7.20 -9.28
CA ALA A 140 11.18 -8.36 -9.29
C ALA A 140 10.05 -8.18 -8.28
N GLU A 141 9.08 -7.34 -8.61
CA GLU A 141 7.90 -7.08 -7.80
C GLU A 141 6.61 -7.16 -8.64
N PHE A 142 5.50 -7.48 -7.99
CA PHE A 142 4.19 -7.31 -8.61
C PHE A 142 3.87 -5.84 -8.79
N PRO A 143 2.94 -5.47 -9.67
CA PRO A 143 2.49 -4.09 -9.80
C PRO A 143 2.16 -3.52 -8.42
N GLN A 144 2.77 -2.37 -8.09
CA GLN A 144 2.55 -1.70 -6.82
C GLN A 144 1.11 -1.21 -6.71
N GLU A 145 0.52 -1.43 -5.56
CA GLU A 145 -0.81 -0.95 -5.24
C GLU A 145 -0.70 0.32 -4.40
N ILE A 146 -1.14 1.45 -4.96
CA ILE A 146 -1.02 2.77 -4.34
C ILE A 146 -2.39 3.23 -3.88
N TYR A 147 -2.50 3.49 -2.58
CA TYR A 147 -3.68 4.02 -1.92
C TYR A 147 -3.33 5.24 -1.08
N TYR A 148 -4.35 5.95 -0.64
CA TYR A 148 -4.25 7.03 0.33
C TYR A 148 -5.17 6.74 1.50
N ILE A 149 -4.80 7.19 2.69
CA ILE A 149 -5.67 7.11 3.85
C ILE A 149 -6.84 8.09 3.64
N ASP A 150 -8.04 7.55 3.57
CA ASP A 150 -9.29 8.33 3.42
C ASP A 150 -9.79 8.77 4.79
N ARG A 151 -9.93 7.84 5.73
CA ARG A 151 -10.41 8.12 7.08
C ARG A 151 -9.96 7.08 8.10
N LYS A 152 -9.84 7.51 9.34
CA LYS A 152 -9.69 6.62 10.49
C LYS A 152 -11.04 5.98 10.82
N LYS A 153 -11.10 4.64 10.85
CA LYS A 153 -12.31 3.88 11.18
C LYS A 153 -12.46 3.68 12.68
N SER A 154 -11.37 3.32 13.32
CA SER A 154 -11.34 3.08 14.76
C SER A 154 -9.95 3.28 15.32
N GLU A 155 -9.89 3.68 16.58
CA GLU A 155 -8.67 3.75 17.38
C GLU A 155 -8.98 3.26 18.77
N ASN A 156 -8.17 2.33 19.25
CA ASN A 156 -8.20 1.88 20.63
C ASN A 156 -6.76 1.65 21.12
N ARG A 157 -6.61 1.18 22.36
CA ARG A 157 -5.30 0.94 22.96
C ARG A 157 -4.46 -0.10 22.21
N GLU A 158 -5.11 -1.04 21.53
CA GLU A 158 -4.44 -2.18 20.90
C GLU A 158 -4.20 -1.98 19.42
N VAL A 159 -5.16 -1.38 18.71
CA VAL A 159 -5.13 -1.24 17.26
C VAL A 159 -5.69 0.09 16.80
N VAL A 160 -5.18 0.55 15.66
CA VAL A 160 -5.75 1.65 14.88
C VAL A 160 -6.08 1.12 13.50
N SER A 161 -7.25 1.45 12.97
CA SER A 161 -7.64 1.03 11.63
C SER A 161 -8.11 2.19 10.76
N TRP A 162 -7.67 2.16 9.50
CA TRP A 162 -7.99 3.15 8.48
C TRP A 162 -8.66 2.50 7.28
N GLU A 163 -9.50 3.26 6.64
CA GLU A 163 -9.99 2.98 5.30
C GLU A 163 -9.06 3.66 4.28
N LEU A 164 -8.66 2.90 3.28
CA LEU A 164 -7.84 3.37 2.19
C LEU A 164 -8.70 3.61 0.95
N ALA A 165 -8.34 4.60 0.16
CA ALA A 165 -9.00 4.88 -1.11
C ALA A 165 -7.97 5.10 -2.22
N ALA A 166 -8.32 4.74 -3.44
CA ALA A 166 -7.53 5.06 -4.61
C ALA A 166 -7.60 6.57 -4.92
N VAL A 167 -6.56 7.13 -5.53
CA VAL A 167 -6.52 8.56 -5.94
C VAL A 167 -7.75 8.95 -6.75
N PHE A 168 -8.23 8.07 -7.60
CA PHE A 168 -9.41 8.28 -8.45
C PHE A 168 -10.69 8.56 -7.65
N ASP A 169 -10.82 7.90 -6.52
CA ASP A 169 -11.97 8.03 -5.63
C ASP A 169 -11.93 9.34 -4.84
N LEU A 170 -10.74 9.68 -4.33
CA LEU A 170 -10.52 10.90 -3.54
C LEU A 170 -10.59 12.18 -4.40
N ALA A 171 -10.15 12.11 -5.66
CA ALA A 171 -10.09 13.29 -6.53
C ALA A 171 -11.46 13.74 -7.07
N GLY A 172 -12.55 13.03 -6.77
CA GLY A 172 -13.89 13.35 -7.28
C GLY A 172 -13.96 13.33 -8.81
N ILE A 173 -13.14 12.53 -9.46
CA ILE A 173 -13.03 12.45 -10.91
C ILE A 173 -14.32 11.90 -11.48
N ARG A 174 -14.92 12.63 -12.40
CA ARG A 174 -16.09 12.21 -13.16
C ARG A 174 -15.68 11.67 -14.52
N SER A 175 -16.07 10.44 -14.81
CA SER A 175 -15.90 9.83 -16.14
C SER A 175 -17.21 9.19 -16.59
N PRO A 176 -17.82 9.66 -17.72
CA PRO A 176 -17.33 10.71 -18.60
C PRO A 176 -17.48 12.12 -18.00
N LYS A 177 -16.53 13.00 -18.31
CA LYS A 177 -16.54 14.39 -17.82
C LYS A 177 -17.65 15.24 -18.46
N ARG A 178 -18.08 14.88 -19.66
CA ARG A 178 -19.16 15.54 -20.38
C ARG A 178 -20.44 14.73 -20.29
N GLN A 179 -21.52 15.40 -19.91
CA GLN A 179 -22.84 14.83 -20.00
C GLN A 179 -23.38 15.01 -21.44
N CYS A 180 -24.07 14.01 -21.95
CA CYS A 180 -24.80 14.12 -23.22
C CYS A 180 -26.05 14.98 -22.99
N THR A 181 -25.95 16.26 -23.26
CA THR A 181 -27.06 17.21 -23.17
C THR A 181 -27.48 17.65 -24.56
N ARG A 182 -28.76 18.05 -24.75
CA ARG A 182 -29.27 18.54 -26.03
C ARG A 182 -28.51 19.76 -26.58
N SER A 183 -27.95 20.59 -25.71
CA SER A 183 -27.14 21.74 -26.11
C SER A 183 -25.83 21.35 -26.81
N LEU A 184 -25.24 20.19 -26.41
CA LEU A 184 -24.02 19.69 -27.02
C LEU A 184 -24.27 18.69 -28.15
N PHE A 185 -25.39 17.99 -28.09
CA PHE A 185 -25.80 16.97 -29.07
C PHE A 185 -27.30 17.15 -29.40
N PRO A 186 -27.64 18.01 -30.34
CA PRO A 186 -29.05 18.35 -30.66
C PRO A 186 -29.93 17.14 -31.01
N SER A 187 -29.33 16.08 -31.53
CA SER A 187 -30.03 14.86 -31.94
C SER A 187 -30.38 13.90 -30.81
N ILE A 188 -29.95 14.18 -29.55
CA ILE A 188 -30.25 13.29 -28.43
C ILE A 188 -31.76 13.34 -28.10
N GLY A 189 -32.40 12.16 -28.14
CA GLY A 189 -33.81 11.97 -27.83
C GLY A 189 -34.77 12.38 -28.95
N THR A 190 -34.28 12.67 -30.16
CA THR A 190 -35.09 12.72 -31.35
C THR A 190 -35.08 11.35 -32.03
N PHE A 191 -36.16 10.58 -31.84
CA PHE A 191 -36.39 9.41 -32.67
C PHE A 191 -36.77 9.94 -34.03
N GLY A 192 -36.03 9.56 -35.07
CA GLY A 192 -36.46 9.85 -36.48
C GLY A 192 -37.83 9.24 -36.69
N GLN A 193 -38.74 10.05 -37.16
CA GLN A 193 -40.01 9.59 -37.79
C GLN A 193 -39.71 9.00 -39.14
#